data_9e75db43efdad5be8d439b09dd1785af
#
_entry.id   9e75db43efdad5be8d439b09dd1785af
#
_cell.length_a   1.000
_cell.length_b   1.000
_cell.length_c   1.000
_cell.angle_alpha   90.00
_cell.angle_beta   90.00
_cell.angle_gamma   90.00
#
_symmetry.space_group_name_H-M   'P 1'
#
loop_
_entity.id
_entity.type
_entity.pdbx_description
1 polymer ?
#
loop_
_entity_poly.entity_id
_entity_poly.type
_entity_poly.pdbx_seq_one_letter_code
_entity_poly.pdbx_strand_id
1 'polypeptide(L)'
;VELLVQLLRALVYLHRRGIVHRDLKPNNVLCIGSSVKVLDFGIAASMARSEELAGTIEYMAPELFLGRSPSVASDLYSAGGIAYEMLTGSFPVSRTSLTEMLDSPPEPKTINLTLHQSARAALSRGNQLLSARAPLQVGQLMAELTTHVGSELAAVVGKLLAQDLRERYDDATRALVELSAAAGRPAQVETATTRESFLQASQLVGRDYELDTLEGALDRACNSEGSCWLLGGESGVGKSRLLDEVRTQALVKGMLLLRGQAVSSGSAAYQVFFDVLRMLCLEVELTEFEASVLNAVVPNLASLLQQKVADAPELNAHATQARFLNVIEAVFARLQRPTAVILEDLHWVGPETIALLERLGQRAGQLRLVLLGSFRDDEAKDLPKRLPEMNLLPLQRLSPERIAALSESMLGDVGNSPRLVEFLVNQTEGNAFFIVEVIRALAEEAGQLSDIGQR
;
A
#
# COMPACT_ATOMS: atom_id res chain seq x y z
N VAL A 1 0.07 0.69 28.92
CA VAL A 1 -0.99 1.57 28.42
C VAL A 1 -0.46 2.44 27.26
N GLU A 2 0.67 3.16 27.42
CA GLU A 2 1.21 4.06 26.38
C GLU A 2 1.45 3.35 25.04
N LEU A 3 2.04 2.15 25.07
CA LEU A 3 2.28 1.37 23.85
C LEU A 3 0.96 0.99 23.16
N LEU A 4 -0.08 0.64 23.93
CA LEU A 4 -1.39 0.32 23.37
C LEU A 4 -2.08 1.56 22.77
N VAL A 5 -1.95 2.73 23.41
CA VAL A 5 -2.42 4.01 22.86
C VAL A 5 -1.78 4.28 21.49
N GLN A 6 -0.47 4.08 21.37
CA GLN A 6 0.25 4.28 20.11
C GLN A 6 -0.13 3.24 19.04
N LEU A 7 -0.32 1.99 19.44
CA LEU A 7 -0.81 0.94 18.55
C LEU A 7 -2.20 1.26 17.99
N LEU A 8 -3.13 1.67 18.86
CA LEU A 8 -4.46 2.08 18.42
C LEU A 8 -4.43 3.33 17.54
N ARG A 9 -3.53 4.30 17.80
CA ARG A 9 -3.32 5.45 16.89
C ARG A 9 -2.83 5.01 15.51
N ALA A 10 -1.91 4.04 15.45
CA ALA A 10 -1.48 3.48 14.18
C ALA A 10 -2.64 2.79 13.44
N LEU A 11 -3.50 2.06 14.14
CA LEU A 11 -4.69 1.46 13.54
C LEU A 11 -5.71 2.51 13.08
N VAL A 12 -5.95 3.57 13.86
CA VAL A 12 -6.79 4.71 13.41
C VAL A 12 -6.27 5.27 12.09
N TYR A 13 -4.97 5.46 11.99
CA TYR A 13 -4.34 5.95 10.77
C TYR A 13 -4.55 5.02 9.56
N LEU A 14 -4.37 3.71 9.74
CA LEU A 14 -4.54 2.71 8.68
C LEU A 14 -6.00 2.59 8.25
N HIS A 15 -6.91 2.46 9.22
CA HIS A 15 -8.32 2.23 8.97
C HIS A 15 -8.99 3.43 8.28
N ARG A 16 -8.61 4.67 8.63
CA ARG A 16 -9.05 5.88 7.91
C ARG A 16 -8.62 5.91 6.44
N ARG A 17 -7.56 5.17 6.08
CA ARG A 17 -7.10 4.98 4.69
C ARG A 17 -7.75 3.78 4.00
N GLY A 18 -8.70 3.12 4.64
CA GLY A 18 -9.29 1.89 4.13
C GLY A 18 -8.34 0.69 4.17
N ILE A 19 -7.20 0.79 4.89
CA ILE A 19 -6.22 -0.27 5.01
C ILE A 19 -6.50 -1.07 6.27
N VAL A 20 -6.77 -2.36 6.10
CA VAL A 20 -6.84 -3.35 7.18
C VAL A 20 -5.50 -4.09 7.24
N HIS A 21 -4.91 -4.22 8.44
CA HIS A 21 -3.57 -4.82 8.60
C HIS A 21 -3.54 -6.32 8.34
N ARG A 22 -4.56 -7.06 8.78
CA ARG A 22 -4.82 -8.50 8.54
C ARG A 22 -3.92 -9.48 9.31
N ASP A 23 -2.72 -9.12 9.70
CA ASP A 23 -1.74 -9.97 10.42
C ASP A 23 -1.09 -9.21 11.58
N LEU A 24 -1.90 -8.60 12.45
CA LEU A 24 -1.41 -7.86 13.60
C LEU A 24 -1.01 -8.84 14.71
N LYS A 25 0.28 -8.85 15.07
CA LYS A 25 0.90 -9.69 16.12
C LYS A 25 2.13 -8.99 16.67
N PRO A 26 2.68 -9.40 17.83
CA PRO A 26 3.86 -8.75 18.42
C PRO A 26 5.07 -8.68 17.48
N ASN A 27 5.30 -9.69 16.63
CA ASN A 27 6.41 -9.68 15.68
C ASN A 27 6.30 -8.56 14.63
N ASN A 28 5.08 -8.07 14.38
CA ASN A 28 4.80 -6.98 13.44
C ASN A 28 4.65 -5.63 14.16
N VAL A 29 4.95 -5.58 15.47
CA VAL A 29 4.92 -4.35 16.28
C VAL A 29 6.29 -4.08 16.85
N LEU A 30 7.00 -3.13 16.26
CA LEU A 30 8.36 -2.76 16.68
C LEU A 30 8.29 -1.62 17.70
N CYS A 31 8.90 -1.84 18.86
CA CYS A 31 9.08 -0.82 19.90
C CYS A 31 10.52 -0.28 19.87
N ILE A 32 10.67 1.01 19.55
CA ILE A 32 11.97 1.70 19.55
C ILE A 32 11.94 2.79 20.64
N GLY A 33 12.54 2.52 21.78
CA GLY A 33 12.41 3.39 22.95
C GLY A 33 10.94 3.48 23.40
N SER A 34 10.36 4.68 23.35
CA SER A 34 8.95 4.93 23.68
C SER A 34 8.03 4.95 22.46
N SER A 35 8.53 4.68 21.25
CA SER A 35 7.75 4.75 20.00
C SER A 35 7.37 3.37 19.49
N VAL A 36 6.13 3.25 18.99
CA VAL A 36 5.60 2.05 18.34
C VAL A 36 5.55 2.25 16.84
N LYS A 37 6.05 1.26 16.09
CA LYS A 37 5.91 1.17 14.63
C LYS A 37 5.26 -0.16 14.27
N VAL A 38 4.23 -0.11 13.43
CA VAL A 38 3.57 -1.29 12.87
C VAL A 38 4.22 -1.63 11.55
N LEU A 39 4.61 -2.90 11.38
CA LEU A 39 5.36 -3.43 10.24
C LEU A 39 4.53 -4.49 9.52
N ASP A 40 4.94 -4.83 8.29
CA ASP A 40 4.47 -6.00 7.54
C ASP A 40 2.95 -6.13 7.44
N PHE A 41 2.35 -5.26 6.65
CA PHE A 41 0.95 -5.37 6.27
C PHE A 41 0.71 -6.72 5.58
N GLY A 42 -0.24 -7.53 6.06
CA GLY A 42 -0.49 -8.92 5.66
C GLY A 42 -0.90 -9.12 4.20
N ILE A 43 -0.22 -8.47 3.27
CA ILE A 43 -0.38 -8.62 1.81
C ILE A 43 0.06 -10.04 1.38
N ALA A 44 0.92 -10.70 2.16
CA ALA A 44 1.51 -12.00 1.86
C ALA A 44 0.76 -13.22 2.47
N ALA A 45 -0.36 -13.03 3.16
CA ALA A 45 -1.05 -14.10 3.90
C ALA A 45 -1.62 -15.24 3.04
N SER A 46 -1.46 -15.22 1.71
CA SER A 46 -1.90 -16.31 0.83
C SER A 46 -0.86 -17.43 0.63
N MET A 47 0.38 -17.30 1.12
CA MET A 47 1.48 -18.26 0.85
C MET A 47 2.34 -18.67 2.06
N ALA A 48 1.90 -18.46 3.28
CA ALA A 48 2.68 -18.81 4.47
C ALA A 48 2.81 -20.32 4.68
N ARG A 49 4.05 -20.78 4.94
CA ARG A 49 4.38 -22.16 5.32
C ARG A 49 3.79 -22.51 6.69
N SER A 50 3.47 -23.78 6.91
CA SER A 50 2.75 -24.30 8.08
C SER A 50 3.34 -23.99 9.46
N GLU A 51 4.61 -23.66 9.58
CA GLU A 51 5.28 -23.31 10.85
C GLU A 51 5.07 -21.83 11.26
N GLU A 52 4.92 -20.91 10.31
CA GLU A 52 4.59 -19.51 10.57
C GLU A 52 3.12 -19.30 10.96
N LEU A 53 2.24 -20.21 10.55
CA LEU A 53 0.81 -20.19 10.90
C LEU A 53 0.55 -20.38 12.40
N ALA A 54 1.37 -21.17 13.09
CA ALA A 54 1.12 -21.50 14.50
C ALA A 54 1.17 -20.25 15.42
N GLY A 55 2.15 -19.36 15.22
CA GLY A 55 2.30 -18.12 16.01
C GLY A 55 1.30 -17.01 15.64
N THR A 56 0.71 -17.06 14.45
CA THR A 56 -0.28 -16.08 13.98
C THR A 56 -1.69 -16.38 14.49
N ILE A 57 -1.99 -17.66 14.71
CA ILE A 57 -3.33 -18.12 15.14
C ILE A 57 -3.72 -17.55 16.53
N GLU A 58 -2.78 -17.29 17.41
CA GLU A 58 -3.02 -16.83 18.79
C GLU A 58 -3.69 -15.45 18.84
N TYR A 59 -3.42 -14.57 17.87
CA TYR A 59 -3.96 -13.20 17.79
C TYR A 59 -5.11 -13.05 16.79
N MET A 60 -5.40 -14.12 16.05
CA MET A 60 -6.39 -14.09 14.97
C MET A 60 -7.82 -13.96 15.52
N ALA A 61 -8.59 -13.06 14.95
CA ALA A 61 -9.98 -12.85 15.33
C ALA A 61 -10.87 -14.07 15.01
N PRO A 62 -11.87 -14.39 15.89
CA PRO A 62 -12.70 -15.59 15.73
C PRO A 62 -13.42 -15.71 14.40
N GLU A 63 -13.88 -14.59 13.85
CA GLU A 63 -14.59 -14.55 12.56
C GLU A 63 -13.72 -14.93 11.37
N LEU A 64 -12.40 -14.77 11.45
CA LEU A 64 -11.48 -15.17 10.40
C LEU A 64 -11.37 -16.70 10.29
N PHE A 65 -11.49 -17.43 11.41
CA PHE A 65 -11.59 -18.90 11.39
C PHE A 65 -12.88 -19.38 10.74
N LEU A 66 -13.93 -18.55 10.73
CA LEU A 66 -15.18 -18.85 10.02
C LEU A 66 -15.14 -18.48 8.55
N GLY A 67 -13.97 -18.07 8.04
CA GLY A 67 -13.79 -17.69 6.62
C GLY A 67 -14.37 -16.33 6.25
N ARG A 68 -14.66 -15.46 7.24
CA ARG A 68 -15.04 -14.07 6.95
C ARG A 68 -13.83 -13.27 6.52
N SER A 69 -14.05 -12.26 5.70
CA SER A 69 -13.00 -11.34 5.26
C SER A 69 -12.46 -10.51 6.43
N PRO A 70 -11.14 -10.20 6.44
CA PRO A 70 -10.54 -9.30 7.40
C PRO A 70 -11.23 -7.92 7.40
N SER A 71 -11.36 -7.33 8.58
CA SER A 71 -12.06 -6.06 8.80
C SER A 71 -11.36 -5.23 9.88
N VAL A 72 -11.78 -3.98 10.04
CA VAL A 72 -11.37 -3.11 11.17
C VAL A 72 -11.51 -3.84 12.51
N ALA A 73 -12.64 -4.51 12.70
CA ALA A 73 -12.90 -5.24 13.94
C ALA A 73 -11.96 -6.43 14.17
N SER A 74 -11.46 -7.08 13.10
CA SER A 74 -10.48 -8.16 13.24
C SER A 74 -9.11 -7.64 13.68
N ASP A 75 -8.65 -6.49 13.17
CA ASP A 75 -7.41 -5.85 13.63
C ASP A 75 -7.53 -5.40 15.11
N LEU A 76 -8.70 -4.89 15.50
CA LEU A 76 -8.96 -4.47 16.87
C LEU A 76 -8.96 -5.64 17.86
N TYR A 77 -9.45 -6.82 17.44
CA TYR A 77 -9.33 -8.05 18.24
C TYR A 77 -7.85 -8.42 18.43
N SER A 78 -7.06 -8.40 17.36
CA SER A 78 -5.64 -8.72 17.44
C SER A 78 -4.89 -7.73 18.33
N ALA A 79 -5.22 -6.43 18.28
CA ALA A 79 -4.70 -5.42 19.21
C ALA A 79 -5.10 -5.71 20.67
N GLY A 80 -6.32 -6.21 20.90
CA GLY A 80 -6.78 -6.68 22.20
C GLY A 80 -5.96 -7.87 22.72
N GLY A 81 -5.62 -8.83 21.84
CA GLY A 81 -4.76 -9.97 22.16
C GLY A 81 -3.35 -9.55 22.59
N ILE A 82 -2.76 -8.62 21.83
CA ILE A 82 -1.46 -8.03 22.17
C ILE A 82 -1.53 -7.28 23.51
N ALA A 83 -2.58 -6.50 23.72
CA ALA A 83 -2.78 -5.76 24.97
C ALA A 83 -2.91 -6.70 26.17
N TYR A 84 -3.68 -7.77 26.04
CA TYR A 84 -3.85 -8.77 27.09
C TYR A 84 -2.52 -9.41 27.47
N GLU A 85 -1.76 -9.88 26.47
CA GLU A 85 -0.44 -10.49 26.71
C GLU A 85 0.54 -9.50 27.36
N MET A 86 0.56 -8.25 26.91
CA MET A 86 1.42 -7.21 27.51
C MET A 86 1.05 -6.92 28.97
N LEU A 87 -0.19 -7.10 29.37
CA LEU A 87 -0.67 -6.76 30.71
C LEU A 87 -0.59 -7.94 31.67
N THR A 88 -0.77 -9.16 31.19
CA THR A 88 -0.87 -10.37 32.03
C THR A 88 0.33 -11.31 31.87
N GLY A 89 1.13 -11.15 30.79
CA GLY A 89 2.19 -12.08 30.44
C GLY A 89 1.69 -13.43 29.89
N SER A 90 0.38 -13.57 29.66
CA SER A 90 -0.28 -14.77 29.18
C SER A 90 -1.18 -14.49 27.97
N PHE A 91 -1.52 -15.52 27.21
CA PHE A 91 -2.46 -15.39 26.09
C PHE A 91 -3.90 -15.47 26.58
N PRO A 92 -4.83 -14.75 25.93
CA PRO A 92 -6.26 -14.86 26.24
C PRO A 92 -6.86 -16.24 25.89
N VAL A 93 -6.06 -17.15 25.28
CA VAL A 93 -6.45 -18.53 24.92
C VAL A 93 -5.34 -19.49 25.40
N SER A 94 -5.69 -20.61 26.01
CA SER A 94 -4.73 -21.61 26.50
C SER A 94 -3.97 -22.25 25.33
N ARG A 95 -2.61 -22.21 25.38
CA ARG A 95 -1.72 -22.88 24.40
C ARG A 95 -1.94 -24.39 24.30
N THR A 96 -2.30 -25.06 25.39
CA THR A 96 -2.50 -26.51 25.47
C THR A 96 -3.61 -26.96 24.51
N SER A 97 -4.69 -26.20 24.43
CA SER A 97 -5.78 -26.48 23.49
C SER A 97 -5.41 -26.33 22.02
N LEU A 98 -4.46 -25.44 21.68
CA LEU A 98 -4.01 -25.23 20.31
C LEU A 98 -3.06 -26.33 19.83
N THR A 99 -2.14 -26.79 20.71
CA THR A 99 -1.16 -27.85 20.39
C THR A 99 -1.84 -29.21 20.24
N GLU A 100 -2.76 -29.55 21.16
CA GLU A 100 -3.53 -30.81 21.09
C GLU A 100 -4.39 -30.94 19.83
N MET A 101 -4.78 -29.82 19.22
CA MET A 101 -5.57 -29.76 17.99
C MET A 101 -4.73 -29.88 16.73
N LEU A 102 -3.49 -29.40 16.76
CA LEU A 102 -2.56 -29.51 15.63
C LEU A 102 -1.97 -30.94 15.54
N ASP A 103 -1.87 -31.63 16.66
CA ASP A 103 -1.27 -32.97 16.77
C ASP A 103 -2.28 -34.12 16.52
N SER A 104 -3.58 -33.85 16.43
CA SER A 104 -4.61 -34.87 16.14
C SER A 104 -5.02 -34.83 14.67
N PRO A 105 -4.48 -35.68 13.79
CA PRO A 105 -4.90 -35.72 12.40
C PRO A 105 -6.32 -36.34 12.30
N PRO A 106 -7.26 -35.72 11.54
CA PRO A 106 -8.55 -36.30 11.30
C PRO A 106 -8.43 -37.51 10.36
N GLU A 107 -9.15 -38.60 10.66
CA GLU A 107 -9.24 -39.76 9.79
C GLU A 107 -9.70 -39.40 8.37
N PRO A 108 -9.14 -40.04 7.32
CA PRO A 108 -9.45 -39.69 5.93
C PRO A 108 -10.81 -40.23 5.53
N LYS A 109 -11.83 -39.38 5.44
CA LYS A 109 -13.04 -39.71 4.66
C LYS A 109 -12.89 -39.15 3.26
N THR A 110 -12.87 -40.07 2.31
CA THR A 110 -12.76 -39.89 0.86
C THR A 110 -13.77 -38.88 0.33
N ILE A 111 -13.32 -37.78 -0.26
CA ILE A 111 -14.14 -36.89 -1.10
C ILE A 111 -13.27 -36.34 -2.24
N ASN A 112 -13.83 -36.38 -3.45
CA ASN A 112 -13.22 -36.01 -4.74
C ASN A 112 -12.69 -34.57 -4.80
N LEU A 113 -11.54 -34.45 -5.47
CA LEU A 113 -10.72 -33.22 -5.57
C LEU A 113 -11.17 -32.27 -6.66
N THR A 114 -11.38 -31.01 -6.31
CA THR A 114 -11.08 -29.85 -7.13
C THR A 114 -10.69 -28.69 -6.22
N LEU A 115 -9.86 -27.77 -6.68
CA LEU A 115 -9.10 -26.65 -6.07
C LEU A 115 -9.59 -25.95 -4.78
N HIS A 116 -10.66 -26.43 -4.13
CA HIS A 116 -11.22 -25.87 -2.88
C HIS A 116 -10.79 -26.63 -1.60
N GLN A 117 -9.86 -27.57 -1.67
CA GLN A 117 -9.58 -28.45 -0.52
C GLN A 117 -8.77 -27.77 0.59
N SER A 118 -7.84 -26.88 0.25
CA SER A 118 -7.05 -26.15 1.25
C SER A 118 -7.93 -25.22 2.10
N ALA A 119 -8.88 -24.54 1.47
CA ALA A 119 -9.81 -23.65 2.15
C ALA A 119 -10.85 -24.44 2.98
N ARG A 120 -11.36 -25.59 2.49
CA ARG A 120 -12.28 -26.43 3.26
C ARG A 120 -11.62 -27.18 4.42
N ALA A 121 -10.37 -27.60 4.27
CA ALA A 121 -9.60 -28.17 5.37
C ALA A 121 -9.27 -27.13 6.45
N ALA A 122 -8.96 -25.89 6.07
CA ALA A 122 -8.81 -24.78 6.99
C ALA A 122 -10.12 -24.41 7.70
N LEU A 123 -11.26 -24.39 6.98
CA LEU A 123 -12.58 -24.14 7.54
C LEU A 123 -13.05 -25.28 8.47
N SER A 124 -12.77 -26.53 8.15
CA SER A 124 -13.09 -27.67 9.02
C SER A 124 -12.24 -27.65 10.30
N ARG A 125 -10.97 -27.30 10.20
CA ARG A 125 -10.08 -27.08 11.35
C ARG A 125 -10.51 -25.84 12.16
N GLY A 126 -10.90 -24.77 11.49
CA GLY A 126 -11.42 -23.57 12.12
C GLY A 126 -12.68 -23.83 12.97
N ASN A 127 -13.62 -24.63 12.49
CA ASN A 127 -14.82 -25.03 13.26
C ASN A 127 -14.49 -25.95 14.44
N GLN A 128 -13.50 -26.85 14.33
CA GLN A 128 -12.99 -27.62 15.45
C GLN A 128 -12.24 -26.76 16.46
N LEU A 129 -11.44 -25.80 15.97
CA LEU A 129 -10.75 -24.80 16.80
C LEU A 129 -11.71 -23.91 17.59
N LEU A 130 -12.85 -23.53 17.02
CA LEU A 130 -13.86 -22.73 17.70
C LEU A 130 -14.67 -23.56 18.71
N SER A 131 -14.93 -24.83 18.42
CA SER A 131 -15.65 -25.72 19.36
C SER A 131 -14.79 -26.20 20.52
N ALA A 132 -13.46 -26.26 20.35
CA ALA A 132 -12.51 -26.60 21.40
C ALA A 132 -11.90 -25.35 22.09
N ARG A 133 -12.07 -24.14 21.55
CA ARG A 133 -12.01 -22.92 22.32
C ARG A 133 -13.16 -22.95 23.34
N ALA A 134 -12.96 -23.70 24.44
CA ALA A 134 -13.71 -23.40 25.63
C ALA A 134 -13.39 -21.91 25.89
N PRO A 135 -14.37 -20.98 25.79
CA PRO A 135 -14.10 -19.60 26.12
C PRO A 135 -13.51 -19.66 27.52
N LEU A 136 -12.31 -19.10 27.72
CA LEU A 136 -11.95 -18.58 29.02
C LEU A 136 -13.20 -17.80 29.40
N GLN A 137 -13.93 -18.24 30.44
CA GLN A 137 -15.19 -17.60 30.74
C GLN A 137 -14.86 -16.13 30.79
N VAL A 138 -15.56 -15.28 30.03
CA VAL A 138 -15.28 -13.83 29.93
C VAL A 138 -15.01 -13.26 31.33
N GLY A 139 -15.66 -13.85 32.39
CA GLY A 139 -15.42 -13.56 33.76
C GLY A 139 -14.01 -13.86 34.30
N GLN A 140 -13.33 -14.92 33.84
CA GLN A 140 -11.95 -15.21 34.27
C GLN A 140 -10.96 -14.24 33.60
N LEU A 141 -11.12 -13.98 32.32
CA LEU A 141 -10.32 -13.01 31.56
C LEU A 141 -10.48 -11.60 32.15
N MET A 142 -11.71 -11.20 32.50
CA MET A 142 -11.98 -9.91 33.12
C MET A 142 -11.43 -9.84 34.55
N ALA A 143 -11.52 -10.91 35.35
CA ALA A 143 -10.96 -10.96 36.70
C ALA A 143 -9.42 -10.82 36.67
N GLU A 144 -8.76 -11.52 35.76
CA GLU A 144 -7.31 -11.44 35.61
C GLU A 144 -6.87 -10.03 35.17
N LEU A 145 -7.48 -9.46 34.13
CA LEU A 145 -7.22 -8.08 33.73
C LEU A 145 -7.45 -7.07 34.83
N THR A 146 -8.57 -7.21 35.58
CA THR A 146 -8.92 -6.26 36.63
C THR A 146 -7.88 -6.24 37.74
N THR A 147 -7.27 -7.39 38.07
CA THR A 147 -6.21 -7.46 39.09
C THR A 147 -4.92 -6.75 38.65
N HIS A 148 -4.64 -6.69 37.33
CA HIS A 148 -3.42 -6.09 36.80
C HIS A 148 -3.56 -4.58 36.50
N VAL A 149 -4.73 -4.14 36.01
CA VAL A 149 -4.87 -2.77 35.46
C VAL A 149 -6.10 -1.99 35.95
N GLY A 150 -6.91 -2.57 36.83
CA GLY A 150 -8.16 -1.98 37.28
C GLY A 150 -9.34 -2.20 36.34
N SER A 151 -10.54 -1.93 36.81
CA SER A 151 -11.81 -2.30 36.14
C SER A 151 -12.03 -1.55 34.83
N GLU A 152 -11.63 -0.28 34.73
CA GLU A 152 -11.90 0.56 33.55
C GLU A 152 -11.05 0.14 32.35
N LEU A 153 -9.74 -0.03 32.55
CA LEU A 153 -8.83 -0.53 31.49
C LEU A 153 -9.16 -1.98 31.11
N ALA A 154 -9.50 -2.81 32.11
CA ALA A 154 -9.91 -4.19 31.85
C ALA A 154 -11.17 -4.24 30.96
N ALA A 155 -12.15 -3.36 31.18
CA ALA A 155 -13.34 -3.28 30.34
C ALA A 155 -13.04 -2.94 28.88
N VAL A 156 -12.10 -2.01 28.62
CA VAL A 156 -11.70 -1.65 27.26
C VAL A 156 -11.01 -2.82 26.56
N VAL A 157 -10.05 -3.48 27.23
CA VAL A 157 -9.34 -4.64 26.65
C VAL A 157 -10.31 -5.82 26.45
N GLY A 158 -11.21 -6.06 27.39
CA GLY A 158 -12.26 -7.09 27.27
C GLY A 158 -13.19 -6.83 26.07
N LYS A 159 -13.55 -5.57 25.81
CA LYS A 159 -14.37 -5.18 24.67
C LYS A 159 -13.63 -5.34 23.33
N LEU A 160 -12.31 -5.08 23.28
CA LEU A 160 -11.50 -5.40 22.11
C LEU A 160 -11.50 -6.91 21.82
N LEU A 161 -11.49 -7.75 22.85
CA LEU A 161 -11.48 -9.21 22.77
C LEU A 161 -12.88 -9.85 22.66
N ALA A 162 -13.95 -9.05 22.55
CA ALA A 162 -15.30 -9.57 22.43
C ALA A 162 -15.41 -10.51 21.20
N GLN A 163 -16.02 -11.68 21.39
CA GLN A 163 -16.21 -12.67 20.34
C GLN A 163 -17.31 -12.24 19.36
N ASP A 164 -18.39 -11.66 19.88
CA ASP A 164 -19.43 -11.08 19.03
C ASP A 164 -18.96 -9.72 18.49
N LEU A 165 -19.00 -9.59 17.16
CA LEU A 165 -18.66 -8.35 16.47
C LEU A 165 -19.51 -7.15 16.91
N ARG A 166 -20.74 -7.39 17.38
CA ARG A 166 -21.66 -6.33 17.85
C ARG A 166 -21.25 -5.75 19.21
N GLU A 167 -20.54 -6.54 20.01
CA GLU A 167 -20.04 -6.13 21.31
C GLU A 167 -18.62 -5.54 21.22
N ARG A 168 -17.95 -5.74 20.09
CA ARG A 168 -16.60 -5.22 19.84
C ARG A 168 -16.66 -3.79 19.32
N TYR A 169 -15.53 -3.10 19.35
CA TYR A 169 -15.39 -1.82 18.66
C TYR A 169 -15.46 -2.00 17.15
N ASP A 170 -16.21 -1.13 16.51
CA ASP A 170 -16.32 -1.00 15.03
C ASP A 170 -15.35 0.03 14.46
N ASP A 171 -14.79 0.92 15.32
CA ASP A 171 -13.84 1.97 14.98
C ASP A 171 -12.69 2.04 16.00
N ALA A 172 -11.46 2.14 15.50
CA ALA A 172 -10.25 2.27 16.30
C ALA A 172 -10.22 3.60 17.07
N THR A 173 -10.87 4.66 16.58
CA THR A 173 -10.97 5.96 17.27
C THR A 173 -11.75 5.84 18.58
N ARG A 174 -12.87 5.11 18.56
CA ARG A 174 -13.65 4.85 19.79
C ARG A 174 -12.85 4.07 20.83
N ALA A 175 -12.15 3.02 20.35
CA ALA A 175 -11.29 2.22 21.25
C ALA A 175 -10.19 3.09 21.87
N LEU A 176 -9.56 3.97 21.10
CA LEU A 176 -8.53 4.90 21.57
C LEU A 176 -9.06 5.91 22.58
N VAL A 177 -10.23 6.49 22.34
CA VAL A 177 -10.87 7.47 23.25
C VAL A 177 -11.23 6.80 24.57
N GLU A 178 -11.90 5.65 24.54
CA GLU A 178 -12.29 4.93 25.75
C GLU A 178 -11.06 4.44 26.54
N LEU A 179 -9.99 3.97 25.84
CA LEU A 179 -8.73 3.59 26.48
C LEU A 179 -8.04 4.78 27.17
N SER A 180 -8.00 5.92 26.50
CA SER A 180 -7.38 7.12 27.04
C SER A 180 -8.13 7.64 28.25
N ALA A 181 -9.47 7.64 28.22
CA ALA A 181 -10.32 8.00 29.35
C ALA A 181 -10.11 7.06 30.56
N ALA A 182 -10.11 5.73 30.31
CA ALA A 182 -9.82 4.72 31.33
C ALA A 182 -8.42 4.84 31.94
N ALA A 183 -7.46 5.39 31.18
CA ALA A 183 -6.12 5.68 31.66
C ALA A 183 -5.98 7.03 32.37
N GLY A 184 -7.07 7.80 32.55
CA GLY A 184 -7.06 9.14 33.16
C GLY A 184 -6.30 10.18 32.36
N ARG A 185 -6.19 10.00 31.04
CA ARG A 185 -5.45 10.89 30.11
C ARG A 185 -6.39 11.52 29.09
N PRO A 186 -6.14 12.77 28.66
CA PRO A 186 -6.88 13.33 27.54
C PRO A 186 -6.61 12.50 26.27
N ALA A 187 -7.69 12.12 25.59
CA ALA A 187 -7.59 11.40 24.32
C ALA A 187 -6.98 12.33 23.26
N GLN A 188 -5.67 12.27 23.08
CA GLN A 188 -5.03 12.87 21.91
C GLN A 188 -5.16 11.87 20.74
N VAL A 189 -6.29 11.92 20.07
CA VAL A 189 -6.53 11.10 18.85
C VAL A 189 -5.54 11.49 17.76
N GLU A 190 -5.16 12.75 17.71
CA GLU A 190 -4.25 13.31 16.73
C GLU A 190 -3.02 13.93 17.41
N THR A 191 -1.83 13.47 17.05
CA THR A 191 -0.58 14.16 17.32
C THR A 191 -0.26 15.09 16.13
N ALA A 192 0.63 16.07 16.29
CA ALA A 192 1.08 16.90 15.17
C ALA A 192 1.57 16.06 13.99
N THR A 193 2.34 14.99 14.26
CA THR A 193 2.86 14.07 13.25
C THR A 193 1.77 13.22 12.59
N THR A 194 0.77 12.73 13.35
CA THR A 194 -0.36 12.00 12.75
C THR A 194 -1.29 12.92 11.99
N ARG A 195 -1.48 14.16 12.45
CA ARG A 195 -2.25 15.19 11.74
C ARG A 195 -1.63 15.50 10.37
N GLU A 196 -0.33 15.75 10.34
CA GLU A 196 0.41 15.93 9.09
C GLU A 196 0.29 14.70 8.17
N SER A 197 0.40 13.50 8.74
CA SER A 197 0.16 12.25 8.00
C SER A 197 -1.28 12.11 7.49
N PHE A 198 -2.29 12.54 8.25
CA PHE A 198 -3.69 12.52 7.77
C PHE A 198 -3.89 13.49 6.61
N LEU A 199 -3.32 14.67 6.68
CA LEU A 199 -3.40 15.66 5.62
C LEU A 199 -2.66 15.22 4.35
N GLN A 200 -1.54 14.48 4.49
CA GLN A 200 -0.82 13.90 3.35
C GLN A 200 -1.49 12.64 2.78
N ALA A 201 -2.33 12.01 3.56
CA ALA A 201 -2.84 10.66 3.36
C ALA A 201 -4.31 10.57 2.99
N SER A 202 -4.93 11.68 2.58
CA SER A 202 -6.30 11.64 2.05
C SER A 202 -6.46 10.55 1.01
N GLN A 203 -7.60 9.86 1.00
CA GLN A 203 -7.93 8.94 -0.09
C GLN A 203 -7.74 9.64 -1.44
N LEU A 204 -7.42 8.88 -2.48
CA LEU A 204 -7.40 9.41 -3.83
C LEU A 204 -8.85 9.74 -4.22
N VAL A 205 -9.23 11.01 -4.06
CA VAL A 205 -10.60 11.48 -4.31
C VAL A 205 -10.69 12.10 -5.69
N GLY A 206 -11.77 11.79 -6.38
CA GLY A 206 -12.11 12.42 -7.65
C GLY A 206 -11.21 12.01 -8.83
N ARG A 207 -10.61 10.81 -8.75
CA ARG A 207 -9.79 10.20 -9.80
C ARG A 207 -10.24 8.78 -10.13
N ASP A 208 -11.52 8.49 -9.87
CA ASP A 208 -12.07 7.15 -10.02
C ASP A 208 -11.93 6.65 -11.46
N TYR A 209 -12.28 7.47 -12.43
CA TYR A 209 -12.16 7.14 -13.85
C TYR A 209 -10.71 6.87 -14.28
N GLU A 210 -9.79 7.74 -13.85
CA GLU A 210 -8.38 7.61 -14.17
C GLU A 210 -7.78 6.37 -13.49
N LEU A 211 -8.15 6.10 -12.24
CA LEU A 211 -7.72 4.92 -11.49
C LEU A 211 -8.26 3.64 -12.13
N ASP A 212 -9.57 3.54 -12.37
CA ASP A 212 -10.21 2.39 -13.02
C ASP A 212 -9.58 2.08 -14.38
N THR A 213 -9.28 3.13 -15.15
CA THR A 213 -8.63 3.00 -16.46
C THR A 213 -7.25 2.33 -16.34
N LEU A 214 -6.44 2.78 -15.38
CA LEU A 214 -5.09 2.26 -15.15
C LEU A 214 -5.11 0.89 -14.47
N GLU A 215 -6.05 0.64 -13.55
CA GLU A 215 -6.26 -0.70 -12.99
C GLU A 215 -6.65 -1.72 -14.07
N GLY A 216 -7.54 -1.34 -14.98
CA GLY A 216 -7.87 -2.15 -16.14
C GLY A 216 -6.65 -2.42 -17.05
N ALA A 217 -5.70 -1.46 -17.16
CA ALA A 217 -4.45 -1.68 -17.87
C ALA A 217 -3.54 -2.70 -17.15
N LEU A 218 -3.44 -2.63 -15.81
CA LEU A 218 -2.71 -3.62 -15.01
C LEU A 218 -3.29 -5.02 -15.19
N ASP A 219 -4.63 -5.16 -15.16
CA ASP A 219 -5.30 -6.44 -15.33
C ASP A 219 -5.06 -7.03 -16.72
N ARG A 220 -5.10 -6.22 -17.78
CA ARG A 220 -4.76 -6.67 -19.13
C ARG A 220 -3.31 -7.16 -19.22
N ALA A 221 -2.37 -6.45 -18.60
CA ALA A 221 -0.96 -6.89 -18.60
C ALA A 221 -0.76 -8.22 -17.86
N CYS A 222 -1.50 -8.47 -16.79
CA CYS A 222 -1.53 -9.79 -16.14
C CYS A 222 -2.00 -10.89 -17.11
N ASN A 223 -2.88 -10.55 -18.06
CA ASN A 223 -3.37 -11.43 -19.13
C ASN A 223 -2.53 -11.36 -20.42
N SER A 224 -1.32 -10.82 -20.35
CA SER A 224 -0.35 -10.71 -21.48
C SER A 224 -0.74 -9.69 -22.55
N GLU A 225 -1.53 -8.69 -22.20
CA GLU A 225 -1.89 -7.55 -23.07
C GLU A 225 -1.36 -6.26 -22.46
N GLY A 226 -0.13 -5.90 -22.81
CA GLY A 226 0.49 -4.70 -22.29
C GLY A 226 -0.01 -3.42 -22.95
N SER A 227 0.30 -2.29 -22.32
CA SER A 227 -0.08 -0.96 -22.80
C SER A 227 0.83 0.14 -22.25
N CYS A 228 0.87 1.28 -22.94
CA CYS A 228 1.62 2.45 -22.54
C CYS A 228 0.69 3.66 -22.38
N TRP A 229 0.93 4.44 -21.31
CA TRP A 229 0.10 5.58 -20.94
C TRP A 229 0.93 6.80 -20.60
N LEU A 230 0.45 7.98 -21.01
CA LEU A 230 0.99 9.28 -20.64
C LEU A 230 -0.01 10.02 -19.74
N LEU A 231 0.37 10.31 -18.51
CA LEU A 231 -0.40 11.11 -17.57
C LEU A 231 0.02 12.57 -17.71
N GLY A 232 -0.80 13.36 -18.42
CA GLY A 232 -0.59 14.79 -18.61
C GLY A 232 -1.36 15.62 -17.58
N GLY A 233 -0.83 16.78 -17.23
CA GLY A 233 -1.51 17.78 -16.40
C GLY A 233 -0.55 18.73 -15.71
N GLU A 234 -1.07 19.85 -15.22
CA GLU A 234 -0.32 20.89 -14.54
C GLU A 234 0.45 20.37 -13.30
N SER A 235 1.40 21.15 -12.82
CA SER A 235 2.04 20.90 -11.53
C SER A 235 1.02 20.91 -10.39
N GLY A 236 1.11 19.94 -9.46
CA GLY A 236 0.22 19.88 -8.30
C GLY A 236 -1.17 19.30 -8.56
N VAL A 237 -1.52 18.88 -9.79
CA VAL A 237 -2.86 18.34 -10.12
C VAL A 237 -3.11 16.93 -9.57
N GLY A 238 -2.09 16.24 -9.02
CA GLY A 238 -2.21 14.94 -8.38
C GLY A 238 -1.66 13.76 -9.19
N LYS A 239 -0.81 13.97 -10.21
CA LYS A 239 -0.21 12.90 -11.03
C LYS A 239 0.55 11.86 -10.19
N SER A 240 1.48 12.31 -9.36
CA SER A 240 2.29 11.41 -8.50
C SER A 240 1.41 10.66 -7.51
N ARG A 241 0.36 11.29 -6.97
CA ARG A 241 -0.58 10.63 -6.04
C ARG A 241 -1.36 9.50 -6.73
N LEU A 242 -1.81 9.72 -7.98
CA LEU A 242 -2.45 8.68 -8.79
C LEU A 242 -1.46 7.54 -9.09
N LEU A 243 -0.22 7.87 -9.46
CA LEU A 243 0.81 6.86 -9.72
C LEU A 243 1.17 6.03 -8.47
N ASP A 244 1.17 6.63 -7.28
CA ASP A 244 1.39 5.91 -6.02
C ASP A 244 0.25 4.92 -5.72
N GLU A 245 -0.99 5.26 -6.07
CA GLU A 245 -2.13 4.34 -5.93
C GLU A 245 -2.00 3.18 -6.91
N VAL A 246 -1.74 3.47 -8.19
CA VAL A 246 -1.51 2.45 -9.23
C VAL A 246 -0.32 1.54 -8.87
N ARG A 247 0.73 2.10 -8.29
CA ARG A 247 1.87 1.34 -7.75
C ARG A 247 1.42 0.33 -6.70
N THR A 248 0.59 0.77 -5.76
CA THR A 248 0.04 -0.11 -4.72
C THR A 248 -0.76 -1.24 -5.32
N GLN A 249 -1.62 -0.94 -6.29
CA GLN A 249 -2.41 -1.95 -7.02
C GLN A 249 -1.51 -2.93 -7.79
N ALA A 250 -0.48 -2.46 -8.47
CA ALA A 250 0.48 -3.32 -9.18
C ALA A 250 1.18 -4.30 -8.23
N LEU A 251 1.60 -3.83 -7.05
CA LEU A 251 2.21 -4.69 -6.02
C LEU A 251 1.22 -5.72 -5.47
N VAL A 252 -0.03 -5.33 -5.20
CA VAL A 252 -1.10 -6.24 -4.76
C VAL A 252 -1.37 -7.33 -5.79
N LYS A 253 -1.30 -7.00 -7.10
CA LYS A 253 -1.44 -7.97 -8.20
C LYS A 253 -0.17 -8.83 -8.41
N GLY A 254 0.88 -8.65 -7.61
CA GLY A 254 2.14 -9.41 -7.70
C GLY A 254 2.99 -9.07 -8.92
N MET A 255 2.79 -7.90 -9.53
CA MET A 255 3.58 -7.44 -10.67
C MET A 255 5.00 -7.05 -10.24
N LEU A 256 5.95 -7.17 -11.16
CA LEU A 256 7.27 -6.54 -11.02
C LEU A 256 7.09 -5.02 -11.18
N LEU A 257 7.50 -4.25 -10.17
CA LEU A 257 7.40 -2.80 -10.20
C LEU A 257 8.77 -2.17 -10.42
N LEU A 258 8.91 -1.39 -11.49
CA LEU A 258 10.12 -0.66 -11.86
C LEU A 258 9.80 0.84 -11.89
N ARG A 259 10.73 1.67 -11.40
CA ARG A 259 10.52 3.13 -11.34
C ARG A 259 11.74 3.87 -11.87
N GLY A 260 11.47 5.03 -12.47
CA GLY A 260 12.49 6.00 -12.84
C GLY A 260 11.93 7.41 -12.77
N GLN A 261 12.79 8.38 -12.47
CA GLN A 261 12.43 9.79 -12.44
C GLN A 261 13.44 10.59 -13.26
N ALA A 262 12.93 11.42 -14.15
CA ALA A 262 13.77 12.36 -14.88
C ALA A 262 14.16 13.55 -13.99
N VAL A 263 15.32 14.13 -14.21
CA VAL A 263 15.81 15.30 -13.50
C VAL A 263 16.04 16.46 -14.46
N SER A 264 15.81 17.69 -13.99
CA SER A 264 15.88 18.91 -14.80
C SER A 264 17.31 19.31 -15.20
N SER A 265 18.34 18.81 -14.51
CA SER A 265 19.73 19.21 -14.74
C SER A 265 20.51 18.16 -15.48
N GLY A 266 20.88 18.45 -16.76
CA GLY A 266 21.90 17.73 -17.52
C GLY A 266 21.65 16.24 -17.68
N SER A 267 20.53 15.86 -18.28
CA SER A 267 20.16 14.46 -18.42
C SER A 267 21.12 13.69 -19.32
N ALA A 268 21.86 12.75 -18.73
CA ALA A 268 22.52 11.70 -19.52
C ALA A 268 21.45 10.93 -20.33
N ALA A 269 21.83 10.44 -21.49
CA ALA A 269 20.96 9.61 -22.30
C ALA A 269 20.38 8.46 -21.46
N TYR A 270 19.08 8.23 -21.54
CA TYR A 270 18.35 7.18 -20.81
C TYR A 270 18.36 7.28 -19.28
N GLN A 271 18.72 8.42 -18.70
CA GLN A 271 18.87 8.56 -17.24
C GLN A 271 17.62 8.12 -16.47
N VAL A 272 16.42 8.45 -16.92
CA VAL A 272 15.16 8.04 -16.31
C VAL A 272 15.00 6.50 -16.24
N PHE A 273 15.70 5.77 -17.08
CA PHE A 273 15.70 4.31 -17.11
C PHE A 273 16.82 3.66 -16.27
N PHE A 274 17.74 4.40 -15.67
CA PHE A 274 18.89 3.78 -14.99
C PHE A 274 18.47 2.79 -13.92
N ASP A 275 17.58 3.15 -13.03
CA ASP A 275 17.11 2.24 -11.97
C ASP A 275 16.23 1.12 -12.53
N VAL A 276 15.42 1.39 -13.56
CA VAL A 276 14.66 0.38 -14.30
C VAL A 276 15.60 -0.67 -14.90
N LEU A 277 16.63 -0.23 -15.61
CA LEU A 277 17.61 -1.12 -16.26
C LEU A 277 18.42 -1.93 -15.24
N ARG A 278 18.82 -1.31 -14.14
CA ARG A 278 19.51 -2.03 -13.06
C ARG A 278 18.67 -3.18 -12.51
N MET A 279 17.39 -2.94 -12.25
CA MET A 279 16.47 -3.98 -11.76
C MET A 279 16.22 -5.05 -12.83
N LEU A 280 16.05 -4.66 -14.09
CA LEU A 280 15.89 -5.60 -15.21
C LEU A 280 17.10 -6.53 -15.35
N CYS A 281 18.31 -6.02 -15.17
CA CYS A 281 19.54 -6.82 -15.22
C CYS A 281 19.64 -7.86 -14.08
N LEU A 282 18.86 -7.72 -13.01
CA LEU A 282 18.78 -8.69 -11.91
C LEU A 282 17.65 -9.71 -12.13
N GLU A 283 16.61 -9.34 -12.88
CA GLU A 283 15.43 -10.19 -13.11
C GLU A 283 15.60 -11.13 -14.32
N VAL A 284 16.51 -10.83 -15.23
CA VAL A 284 16.70 -11.58 -16.49
C VAL A 284 18.17 -11.96 -16.65
N GLU A 285 18.42 -13.22 -16.95
CA GLU A 285 19.78 -13.66 -17.34
C GLU A 285 20.20 -12.97 -18.64
N LEU A 286 21.29 -12.20 -18.57
CA LEU A 286 21.85 -11.49 -19.70
C LEU A 286 22.91 -12.34 -20.39
N THR A 287 22.91 -12.34 -21.72
CA THR A 287 24.05 -12.84 -22.48
C THR A 287 25.25 -11.91 -22.32
N GLU A 288 26.48 -12.41 -22.59
CA GLU A 288 27.69 -11.58 -22.55
C GLU A 288 27.57 -10.34 -23.44
N PHE A 289 26.98 -10.52 -24.63
CA PHE A 289 26.72 -9.43 -25.55
C PHE A 289 25.78 -8.38 -25.00
N GLU A 290 24.66 -8.78 -24.44
CA GLU A 290 23.68 -7.85 -23.84
C GLU A 290 24.29 -7.11 -22.65
N ALA A 291 24.99 -7.81 -21.77
CA ALA A 291 25.70 -7.20 -20.66
C ALA A 291 26.71 -6.14 -21.17
N SER A 292 27.47 -6.44 -22.25
CA SER A 292 28.42 -5.49 -22.84
C SER A 292 27.74 -4.21 -23.35
N VAL A 293 26.56 -4.34 -23.97
CA VAL A 293 25.80 -3.20 -24.50
C VAL A 293 25.20 -2.37 -23.34
N LEU A 294 24.67 -3.03 -22.32
CA LEU A 294 24.06 -2.36 -21.15
C LEU A 294 25.10 -1.69 -20.26
N ASN A 295 26.34 -2.20 -20.21
CA ASN A 295 27.45 -1.63 -19.45
C ASN A 295 27.76 -0.17 -19.82
N ALA A 296 27.50 0.21 -21.07
CA ALA A 296 27.69 1.59 -21.53
C ALA A 296 26.67 2.59 -20.96
N VAL A 297 25.52 2.09 -20.47
CA VAL A 297 24.40 2.93 -20.00
C VAL A 297 24.14 2.73 -18.51
N VAL A 298 24.24 1.50 -18.02
CA VAL A 298 23.95 1.17 -16.62
C VAL A 298 25.21 1.34 -15.75
N PRO A 299 25.24 2.31 -14.83
CA PRO A 299 26.40 2.52 -13.98
C PRO A 299 26.73 1.29 -13.12
N ASN A 300 28.02 0.91 -13.07
CA ASN A 300 28.53 -0.17 -12.23
C ASN A 300 27.88 -1.55 -12.50
N LEU A 301 27.47 -1.84 -13.74
CA LEU A 301 26.83 -3.11 -14.12
C LEU A 301 27.69 -4.33 -13.76
N ALA A 302 28.99 -4.29 -13.99
CA ALA A 302 29.91 -5.38 -13.66
C ALA A 302 29.88 -5.75 -12.15
N SER A 303 29.81 -4.75 -11.28
CA SER A 303 29.67 -4.96 -9.83
C SER A 303 28.30 -5.50 -9.46
N LEU A 304 27.25 -5.03 -10.15
CA LEU A 304 25.86 -5.47 -9.93
C LEU A 304 25.70 -6.96 -10.28
N LEU A 305 26.27 -7.39 -11.42
CA LEU A 305 26.22 -8.78 -11.88
C LEU A 305 27.30 -9.66 -11.26
N GLN A 306 28.20 -9.12 -10.44
CA GLN A 306 29.35 -9.82 -9.82
C GLN A 306 30.21 -10.57 -10.83
N GLN A 307 30.32 -10.05 -12.05
CA GLN A 307 31.09 -10.64 -13.14
C GLN A 307 31.82 -9.56 -13.94
N LYS A 308 32.88 -9.98 -14.65
CA LYS A 308 33.56 -9.07 -15.60
C LYS A 308 32.67 -8.90 -16.84
N VAL A 309 32.38 -7.64 -17.16
CA VAL A 309 31.63 -7.28 -18.36
C VAL A 309 32.59 -6.59 -19.33
N ALA A 310 32.73 -7.15 -20.53
CA ALA A 310 33.53 -6.54 -21.59
C ALA A 310 32.83 -5.33 -22.20
N ASP A 311 33.57 -4.39 -22.74
CA ASP A 311 32.99 -3.28 -23.49
C ASP A 311 32.42 -3.76 -24.83
N ALA A 312 31.30 -3.18 -25.23
CA ALA A 312 30.70 -3.50 -26.51
C ALA A 312 31.56 -2.97 -27.66
N PRO A 313 31.61 -3.68 -28.81
CA PRO A 313 32.34 -3.19 -30.00
C PRO A 313 31.89 -1.79 -30.40
N GLU A 314 32.85 -0.95 -30.75
CA GLU A 314 32.58 0.41 -31.22
C GLU A 314 31.77 0.42 -32.52
N LEU A 315 30.72 1.23 -32.54
CA LEU A 315 29.88 1.48 -33.71
C LEU A 315 29.65 2.99 -33.84
N ASN A 316 29.16 3.43 -34.99
CA ASN A 316 28.69 4.82 -35.11
C ASN A 316 27.45 5.05 -34.17
N ALA A 317 27.17 6.31 -33.84
CA ALA A 317 26.13 6.69 -32.88
C ALA A 317 24.77 6.07 -33.21
N HIS A 318 24.35 6.08 -34.47
CA HIS A 318 23.06 5.52 -34.89
C HIS A 318 22.97 4.00 -34.67
N ALA A 319 24.01 3.27 -35.07
CA ALA A 319 24.08 1.81 -34.89
C ALA A 319 24.18 1.43 -33.41
N THR A 320 24.89 2.23 -32.61
CA THR A 320 24.95 2.05 -31.14
C THR A 320 23.57 2.20 -30.49
N GLN A 321 22.83 3.25 -30.85
CA GLN A 321 21.46 3.46 -30.39
C GLN A 321 20.55 2.32 -30.82
N ALA A 322 20.54 1.93 -32.08
CA ALA A 322 19.71 0.84 -32.58
C ALA A 322 20.02 -0.49 -31.86
N ARG A 323 21.30 -0.79 -31.64
CA ARG A 323 21.76 -1.96 -30.90
C ARG A 323 21.22 -1.94 -29.46
N PHE A 324 21.32 -0.81 -28.77
CA PHE A 324 20.81 -0.65 -27.41
C PHE A 324 19.30 -0.86 -27.34
N LEU A 325 18.52 -0.23 -28.24
CA LEU A 325 17.08 -0.41 -28.31
C LEU A 325 16.67 -1.87 -28.53
N ASN A 326 17.37 -2.58 -29.42
CA ASN A 326 17.10 -4.01 -29.66
C ASN A 326 17.40 -4.87 -28.42
N VAL A 327 18.47 -4.59 -27.69
CA VAL A 327 18.81 -5.31 -26.45
C VAL A 327 17.75 -5.07 -25.39
N ILE A 328 17.32 -3.82 -25.19
CA ILE A 328 16.27 -3.49 -24.20
C ILE A 328 14.95 -4.20 -24.56
N GLU A 329 14.54 -4.17 -25.82
CA GLU A 329 13.33 -4.87 -26.28
C GLU A 329 13.42 -6.38 -25.98
N ALA A 330 14.56 -7.00 -26.29
CA ALA A 330 14.78 -8.42 -26.05
C ALA A 330 14.76 -8.77 -24.53
N VAL A 331 15.31 -7.90 -23.68
CA VAL A 331 15.30 -8.08 -22.22
C VAL A 331 13.87 -7.98 -21.68
N PHE A 332 13.10 -6.97 -22.09
CA PHE A 332 11.69 -6.85 -21.68
C PHE A 332 10.84 -8.04 -22.16
N ALA A 333 11.09 -8.55 -23.38
CA ALA A 333 10.34 -9.69 -23.91
C ALA A 333 10.57 -11.00 -23.14
N ARG A 334 11.68 -11.13 -22.41
CA ARG A 334 12.00 -12.32 -21.59
C ARG A 334 11.43 -12.27 -20.16
N LEU A 335 10.85 -11.14 -19.75
CA LEU A 335 10.24 -11.04 -18.43
C LEU A 335 9.08 -12.04 -18.30
N GLN A 336 9.16 -12.90 -17.30
CA GLN A 336 8.13 -13.92 -17.04
C GLN A 336 6.94 -13.34 -16.24
N ARG A 337 7.19 -12.30 -15.44
CA ARG A 337 6.19 -11.68 -14.58
C ARG A 337 5.58 -10.46 -15.29
N PRO A 338 4.26 -10.23 -15.11
CA PRO A 338 3.68 -8.94 -15.49
C PRO A 338 4.43 -7.80 -14.83
N THR A 339 4.74 -6.76 -15.59
CA THR A 339 5.64 -5.69 -15.15
C THR A 339 4.97 -4.33 -15.30
N ALA A 340 5.03 -3.52 -14.25
CA ALA A 340 4.65 -2.12 -14.27
C ALA A 340 5.92 -1.24 -14.23
N VAL A 341 6.09 -0.37 -15.21
CA VAL A 341 7.15 0.62 -15.29
C VAL A 341 6.56 1.99 -15.10
N ILE A 342 6.97 2.72 -14.07
CA ILE A 342 6.52 4.07 -13.77
C ILE A 342 7.68 5.04 -13.99
N LEU A 343 7.51 6.00 -14.90
CA LEU A 343 8.49 7.01 -15.24
C LEU A 343 7.92 8.40 -14.96
N GLU A 344 8.53 9.13 -14.05
CA GLU A 344 8.06 10.45 -13.67
C GLU A 344 8.83 11.57 -14.36
N ASP A 345 8.14 12.69 -14.58
CA ASP A 345 8.69 13.95 -15.10
C ASP A 345 9.29 13.86 -16.53
N LEU A 346 8.64 13.11 -17.42
CA LEU A 346 9.10 12.90 -18.82
C LEU A 346 9.24 14.21 -19.65
N HIS A 347 8.78 15.36 -19.17
CA HIS A 347 9.02 16.66 -19.80
C HIS A 347 10.49 17.08 -19.81
N TRP A 348 11.36 16.41 -19.03
CA TRP A 348 12.80 16.67 -18.98
C TRP A 348 13.67 15.69 -19.79
N VAL A 349 13.06 14.68 -20.43
CA VAL A 349 13.84 13.65 -21.11
C VAL A 349 14.34 14.08 -22.50
N GLY A 350 15.52 13.58 -22.86
CA GLY A 350 16.13 13.81 -24.16
C GLY A 350 15.58 12.92 -25.28
N PRO A 351 16.02 13.18 -26.52
CA PRO A 351 15.54 12.46 -27.72
C PRO A 351 15.83 10.95 -27.68
N GLU A 352 16.92 10.53 -27.06
CA GLU A 352 17.29 9.12 -26.95
C GLU A 352 16.26 8.35 -26.09
N THR A 353 15.81 8.96 -25.01
CA THR A 353 14.77 8.39 -24.14
C THR A 353 13.42 8.33 -24.86
N ILE A 354 13.08 9.35 -25.64
CA ILE A 354 11.86 9.34 -26.46
C ILE A 354 11.90 8.17 -27.45
N ALA A 355 13.01 7.96 -28.16
CA ALA A 355 13.16 6.84 -29.09
C ALA A 355 12.98 5.46 -28.41
N LEU A 356 13.42 5.34 -27.14
CA LEU A 356 13.19 4.12 -26.35
C LEU A 356 11.70 3.97 -25.98
N LEU A 357 11.05 5.05 -25.56
CA LEU A 357 9.63 5.05 -25.24
C LEU A 357 8.75 4.72 -26.46
N GLU A 358 9.07 5.29 -27.63
CA GLU A 358 8.42 4.94 -28.91
C GLU A 358 8.55 3.45 -29.21
N ARG A 359 9.77 2.92 -29.10
CA ARG A 359 10.06 1.50 -29.36
C ARG A 359 9.30 0.58 -28.43
N LEU A 360 9.27 0.88 -27.12
CA LEU A 360 8.51 0.12 -26.14
C LEU A 360 6.99 0.26 -26.37
N GLY A 361 6.52 1.45 -26.75
CA GLY A 361 5.13 1.70 -27.09
C GLY A 361 4.62 0.83 -28.22
N GLN A 362 5.39 0.75 -29.33
CA GLN A 362 5.05 -0.09 -30.49
C GLN A 362 4.97 -1.58 -30.16
N ARG A 363 5.69 -2.03 -29.14
CA ARG A 363 5.75 -3.44 -28.73
C ARG A 363 4.92 -3.77 -27.51
N ALA A 364 4.39 -2.77 -26.81
CA ALA A 364 3.71 -2.96 -25.52
C ALA A 364 2.62 -4.03 -25.55
N GLY A 365 1.79 -4.05 -26.61
CA GLY A 365 0.72 -5.05 -26.75
C GLY A 365 1.20 -6.51 -26.85
N GLN A 366 2.49 -6.73 -27.11
CA GLN A 366 3.12 -8.06 -27.17
C GLN A 366 3.91 -8.40 -25.91
N LEU A 367 4.05 -7.43 -25.00
CA LEU A 367 4.79 -7.56 -23.74
C LEU A 367 3.81 -7.59 -22.58
N ARG A 368 4.18 -8.26 -21.50
CA ARG A 368 3.44 -8.20 -20.22
C ARG A 368 3.78 -6.93 -19.47
N LEU A 369 3.64 -5.78 -20.12
CA LEU A 369 4.18 -4.50 -19.67
C LEU A 369 3.10 -3.42 -19.61
N VAL A 370 2.92 -2.77 -18.46
CA VAL A 370 2.28 -1.46 -18.38
C VAL A 370 3.37 -0.42 -18.16
N LEU A 371 3.52 0.50 -19.10
CA LEU A 371 4.42 1.63 -18.98
C LEU A 371 3.60 2.90 -18.75
N LEU A 372 3.85 3.57 -17.63
CA LEU A 372 3.17 4.78 -17.19
C LEU A 372 4.17 5.91 -17.15
N GLY A 373 3.98 6.95 -17.96
CA GLY A 373 4.81 8.14 -17.95
C GLY A 373 4.02 9.36 -17.44
N SER A 374 4.55 10.13 -16.50
CA SER A 374 3.97 11.42 -16.15
C SER A 374 4.74 12.59 -16.77
N PHE A 375 4.03 13.62 -17.14
CA PHE A 375 4.62 14.85 -17.66
C PHE A 375 3.78 16.07 -17.31
N ARG A 376 4.37 17.26 -17.42
CA ARG A 376 3.67 18.54 -17.29
C ARG A 376 3.27 19.04 -18.65
N ASP A 377 1.98 19.21 -18.87
CA ASP A 377 1.42 19.65 -20.16
C ASP A 377 1.64 21.14 -20.45
N ASP A 378 1.89 21.94 -19.41
CA ASP A 378 2.32 23.33 -19.52
C ASP A 378 3.79 23.47 -20.01
N GLU A 379 4.68 22.52 -19.66
CA GLU A 379 6.09 22.53 -20.02
C GLU A 379 6.39 21.76 -21.33
N ALA A 380 5.66 20.69 -21.63
CA ALA A 380 5.92 19.79 -22.76
C ALA A 380 4.66 19.43 -23.56
N LYS A 381 3.96 20.42 -24.09
CA LYS A 381 2.73 20.25 -24.89
C LYS A 381 2.86 19.32 -26.08
N ASP A 382 4.05 19.18 -26.63
CA ASP A 382 4.30 18.35 -27.81
C ASP A 382 4.64 16.89 -27.50
N LEU A 383 4.82 16.53 -26.22
CA LEU A 383 5.21 15.18 -25.83
C LEU A 383 4.22 14.11 -26.31
N PRO A 384 2.88 14.28 -26.19
CA PRO A 384 1.92 13.29 -26.72
C PRO A 384 2.01 13.10 -28.25
N LYS A 385 2.37 14.15 -28.98
CA LYS A 385 2.55 14.05 -30.45
C LYS A 385 3.83 13.31 -30.82
N ARG A 386 4.85 13.37 -29.97
CA ARG A 386 6.10 12.64 -30.13
C ARG A 386 5.98 11.17 -29.71
N LEU A 387 4.97 10.81 -28.92
CA LEU A 387 4.72 9.46 -28.42
C LEU A 387 3.29 9.02 -28.74
N PRO A 388 2.93 8.92 -30.04
CA PRO A 388 1.56 8.61 -30.48
C PRO A 388 1.09 7.20 -30.08
N GLU A 389 2.02 6.30 -29.77
CA GLU A 389 1.75 4.92 -29.33
C GLU A 389 1.35 4.83 -27.85
N MET A 390 1.49 5.92 -27.10
CA MET A 390 1.09 5.99 -25.70
C MET A 390 -0.31 6.62 -25.56
N ASN A 391 -1.19 5.97 -24.83
CA ASN A 391 -2.52 6.48 -24.55
C ASN A 391 -2.45 7.70 -23.64
N LEU A 392 -2.98 8.83 -24.06
CA LEU A 392 -3.00 10.04 -23.23
C LEU A 392 -4.14 9.98 -22.21
N LEU A 393 -3.82 10.16 -20.93
CA LEU A 393 -4.74 10.31 -19.83
C LEU A 393 -4.54 11.70 -19.19
N PRO A 394 -5.33 12.71 -19.56
CA PRO A 394 -5.18 14.05 -19.05
C PRO A 394 -5.80 14.18 -17.66
N LEU A 395 -5.04 14.68 -16.69
CA LEU A 395 -5.53 15.01 -15.36
C LEU A 395 -5.87 16.51 -15.29
N GLN A 396 -7.14 16.78 -15.08
CA GLN A 396 -7.66 18.14 -14.94
C GLN A 396 -7.69 18.58 -13.47
N ARG A 397 -7.83 19.86 -13.22
CA ARG A 397 -8.13 20.41 -11.90
C ARG A 397 -9.42 19.81 -11.34
N LEU A 398 -9.53 19.72 -10.02
CA LEU A 398 -10.70 19.15 -9.35
C LEU A 398 -11.92 20.07 -9.50
N SER A 399 -13.08 19.49 -9.80
CA SER A 399 -14.36 20.21 -9.78
C SER A 399 -14.77 20.58 -8.34
N PRO A 400 -15.69 21.53 -8.13
CA PRO A 400 -16.18 21.90 -6.80
C PRO A 400 -16.69 20.69 -5.99
N GLU A 401 -17.37 19.74 -6.63
CA GLU A 401 -17.86 18.52 -5.98
C GLU A 401 -16.70 17.62 -5.52
N ARG A 402 -15.65 17.51 -6.34
CA ARG A 402 -14.44 16.75 -6.00
C ARG A 402 -13.61 17.45 -4.94
N ILE A 403 -13.61 18.79 -4.90
CA ILE A 403 -12.98 19.58 -3.82
C ILE A 403 -13.72 19.32 -2.50
N ALA A 404 -15.05 19.32 -2.51
CA ALA A 404 -15.86 19.01 -1.33
C ALA A 404 -15.56 17.60 -0.81
N ALA A 405 -15.54 16.61 -1.68
CA ALA A 405 -15.22 15.22 -1.31
C ALA A 405 -13.76 15.08 -0.78
N LEU A 406 -12.78 15.77 -1.36
CA LEU A 406 -11.41 15.80 -0.88
C LEU A 406 -11.32 16.45 0.50
N SER A 407 -11.95 17.60 0.67
CA SER A 407 -12.00 18.32 1.95
C SER A 407 -12.69 17.49 3.05
N GLU A 408 -13.80 16.83 2.72
CA GLU A 408 -14.51 15.90 3.62
C GLU A 408 -13.63 14.71 4.00
N SER A 409 -12.90 14.13 3.07
CA SER A 409 -11.96 13.01 3.35
C SER A 409 -10.83 13.41 4.30
N MET A 410 -10.45 14.69 4.33
CA MET A 410 -9.38 15.24 5.16
C MET A 410 -9.87 15.72 6.53
N LEU A 411 -11.04 16.33 6.59
CA LEU A 411 -11.57 17.06 7.75
C LEU A 411 -12.83 16.41 8.36
N GLY A 412 -13.36 15.34 7.76
CA GLY A 412 -14.67 14.81 8.10
C GLY A 412 -15.81 15.75 7.68
N ASP A 413 -16.95 15.69 8.38
CA ASP A 413 -18.17 16.46 8.07
C ASP A 413 -17.93 17.98 7.91
N VAL A 414 -16.99 18.52 8.66
CA VAL A 414 -16.61 19.95 8.60
C VAL A 414 -16.06 20.31 7.22
N GLY A 415 -15.36 19.39 6.56
CA GLY A 415 -14.78 19.56 5.23
C GLY A 415 -15.82 19.78 4.14
N ASN A 416 -17.05 19.33 4.33
CA ASN A 416 -18.15 19.49 3.36
C ASN A 416 -18.97 20.77 3.58
N SER A 417 -18.51 21.66 4.46
CA SER A 417 -19.20 22.93 4.70
C SER A 417 -19.18 23.82 3.43
N PRO A 418 -20.33 24.35 2.97
CA PRO A 418 -20.40 25.14 1.74
C PRO A 418 -19.46 26.34 1.74
N ARG A 419 -19.25 27.00 2.88
CA ARG A 419 -18.34 28.13 3.02
C ARG A 419 -16.90 27.72 2.79
N LEU A 420 -16.46 26.60 3.38
CA LEU A 420 -15.10 26.10 3.22
C LEU A 420 -14.85 25.67 1.77
N VAL A 421 -15.80 24.95 1.16
CA VAL A 421 -15.69 24.51 -0.23
C VAL A 421 -15.59 25.71 -1.17
N GLU A 422 -16.46 26.73 -1.01
CA GLU A 422 -16.39 27.97 -1.80
C GLU A 422 -15.05 28.68 -1.62
N PHE A 423 -14.56 28.78 -0.39
CA PHE A 423 -13.24 29.34 -0.09
C PHE A 423 -12.12 28.57 -0.81
N LEU A 424 -12.11 27.23 -0.71
CA LEU A 424 -11.11 26.38 -1.36
C LEU A 424 -11.17 26.51 -2.90
N VAL A 425 -12.35 26.53 -3.49
CA VAL A 425 -12.53 26.76 -4.93
C VAL A 425 -11.89 28.08 -5.35
N ASN A 426 -12.19 29.16 -4.64
CA ASN A 426 -11.70 30.50 -4.98
C ASN A 426 -10.19 30.66 -4.78
N GLN A 427 -9.60 30.00 -3.76
CA GLN A 427 -8.18 30.12 -3.44
C GLN A 427 -7.29 29.18 -4.27
N THR A 428 -7.81 28.04 -4.72
CA THR A 428 -6.97 26.99 -5.33
C THR A 428 -7.32 26.68 -6.78
N GLU A 429 -8.47 27.22 -7.25
CA GLU A 429 -9.01 26.94 -8.58
C GLU A 429 -9.05 25.42 -8.91
N GLY A 430 -9.13 24.55 -7.89
CA GLY A 430 -9.17 23.11 -8.04
C GLY A 430 -7.82 22.42 -8.18
N ASN A 431 -6.70 23.09 -7.95
CA ASN A 431 -5.39 22.45 -7.90
C ASN A 431 -5.25 21.64 -6.61
N ALA A 432 -5.10 20.32 -6.73
CA ALA A 432 -5.13 19.39 -5.60
C ALA A 432 -4.03 19.68 -4.56
N PHE A 433 -2.83 20.05 -5.00
CA PHE A 433 -1.73 20.41 -4.10
C PHE A 433 -2.07 21.64 -3.26
N PHE A 434 -2.57 22.71 -3.89
CA PHE A 434 -2.93 23.92 -3.17
C PHE A 434 -4.13 23.68 -2.23
N ILE A 435 -5.08 22.84 -2.58
CA ILE A 435 -6.18 22.46 -1.67
C ILE A 435 -5.62 21.86 -0.39
N VAL A 436 -4.73 20.88 -0.53
CA VAL A 436 -4.10 20.20 0.62
C VAL A 436 -3.29 21.20 1.47
N GLU A 437 -2.51 22.10 0.85
CA GLU A 437 -1.72 23.09 1.57
C GLU A 437 -2.59 24.14 2.29
N VAL A 438 -3.67 24.60 1.67
CA VAL A 438 -4.62 25.53 2.32
C VAL A 438 -5.32 24.85 3.50
N ILE A 439 -5.78 23.61 3.34
CA ILE A 439 -6.39 22.84 4.43
C ILE A 439 -5.37 22.64 5.57
N ARG A 440 -4.12 22.34 5.24
CA ARG A 440 -3.04 22.20 6.23
C ARG A 440 -2.83 23.49 7.01
N ALA A 441 -2.72 24.61 6.34
CA ALA A 441 -2.56 25.93 6.98
C ALA A 441 -3.73 26.27 7.91
N LEU A 442 -4.96 26.01 7.46
CA LEU A 442 -6.16 26.18 8.28
C LEU A 442 -6.17 25.28 9.51
N ALA A 443 -5.72 24.03 9.38
CA ALA A 443 -5.63 23.08 10.48
C ALA A 443 -4.56 23.47 11.51
N GLU A 444 -3.44 24.03 11.08
CA GLU A 444 -2.39 24.56 11.95
C GLU A 444 -2.88 25.78 12.73
N GLU A 445 -3.58 26.69 12.07
CA GLU A 445 -4.10 27.91 12.69
C GLU A 445 -5.25 27.63 13.67
N ALA A 446 -6.12 26.67 13.36
CA ALA A 446 -7.23 26.29 14.21
C ALA A 446 -6.82 25.43 15.43
N GLY A 447 -5.67 24.78 15.40
CA GLY A 447 -5.17 23.91 16.47
C GLY A 447 -5.85 22.52 16.53
N GLN A 448 -7.08 22.38 16.07
CA GLN A 448 -7.81 21.13 15.89
C GLN A 448 -8.59 21.15 14.57
N LEU A 449 -8.68 20.01 13.88
CA LEU A 449 -9.37 19.90 12.59
C LEU A 449 -10.87 20.26 12.72
N SER A 450 -11.49 19.96 13.86
CA SER A 450 -12.88 20.29 14.15
C SER A 450 -13.21 21.79 14.25
N ASP A 451 -12.21 22.63 14.45
CA ASP A 451 -12.39 24.08 14.66
C ASP A 451 -12.34 24.91 13.37
N ILE A 452 -11.97 24.28 12.26
CA ILE A 452 -11.85 24.88 10.90
C ILE A 452 -13.21 25.32 10.38
N GLY A 453 -14.25 25.35 10.87
CA GLY A 453 -15.53 25.86 10.32
C GLY A 453 -16.26 26.85 11.24
N GLN A 454 -15.66 27.14 12.39
CA GLN A 454 -16.29 27.98 13.40
C GLN A 454 -15.81 29.45 13.39
N ARG A 455 -14.82 29.77 12.56
CA ARG A 455 -14.32 31.11 12.29
C ARG A 455 -14.58 31.52 10.85
#